data_308c057a016cd4837c18a8b94d662e63
#
_entry.id   308c057a016cd4837c18a8b94d662e63
#
_cell.length_a   1.000
_cell.length_b   1.000
_cell.length_c   1.000
_cell.angle_alpha   90.00
_cell.angle_beta   90.00
_cell.angle_gamma   90.00
#
_symmetry.space_group_name_H-M   'P 1'
#
loop_
_entity.id
_entity.type
_entity.pdbx_description
1 polymer ?
#
loop_
_entity_poly.entity_id
_entity_poly.type
_entity_poly.pdbx_seq_one_letter_code
_entity_poly.pdbx_strand_id
1 'polypeptide(L)'
;MSWTFECEEAGFYNVYVEYIPLPGTGEAIERSLLLDGESPYKGMEQLVFQRSFDNTSGEEIPMKGNEEIRPRATEVFERSGVYLSDSKKRSATPYVLYLSQGSHTLTLEPVKESMQIFAVELKAAPEIQPYAETGLDEKPRYTGEPLTYQAERIDGGTKAVLKSAQSIRNEVDQSSP
;
A
#
# COMPACT_ATOMS: atom_id res chain seq x y z
N MET A 1 15.63 -16.43 -2.93
CA MET A 1 14.73 -17.59 -3.09
C MET A 1 14.19 -17.59 -4.50
N SER A 2 14.17 -18.76 -5.15
CA SER A 2 13.70 -18.85 -6.54
C SER A 2 12.68 -19.99 -6.65
N TRP A 3 11.67 -19.77 -7.49
CA TRP A 3 10.62 -20.75 -7.81
C TRP A 3 10.52 -20.87 -9.32
N THR A 4 10.60 -22.10 -9.82
CA THR A 4 10.33 -22.42 -11.22
C THR A 4 8.93 -22.99 -11.34
N PHE A 5 8.16 -22.50 -12.29
CA PHE A 5 6.77 -22.90 -12.52
C PHE A 5 6.46 -22.93 -14.01
N GLU A 6 5.43 -23.69 -14.38
CA GLU A 6 4.89 -23.72 -15.74
C GLU A 6 3.70 -22.76 -15.83
N CYS A 7 3.75 -21.84 -16.78
CA CYS A 7 2.63 -20.98 -17.14
C CYS A 7 1.83 -21.67 -18.24
N GLU A 8 0.61 -22.12 -17.92
CA GLU A 8 -0.24 -22.84 -18.86
C GLU A 8 -0.82 -21.93 -19.94
N GLU A 9 -1.16 -20.70 -19.59
CA GLU A 9 -1.76 -19.72 -20.49
C GLU A 9 -0.95 -18.42 -20.46
N ALA A 10 -0.57 -17.94 -21.65
CA ALA A 10 0.06 -16.63 -21.78
C ALA A 10 -0.91 -15.51 -21.37
N GLY A 11 -0.44 -14.57 -20.55
CA GLY A 11 -1.32 -13.52 -20.06
C GLY A 11 -0.66 -12.55 -19.10
N PHE A 12 -1.49 -11.71 -18.50
CA PHE A 12 -1.07 -10.75 -17.50
C PHE A 12 -1.41 -11.25 -16.09
N TYR A 13 -0.42 -11.20 -15.20
CA TYR A 13 -0.53 -11.73 -13.85
C TYR A 13 -0.06 -10.71 -12.82
N ASN A 14 -0.72 -10.72 -11.66
CA ASN A 14 -0.26 -10.07 -10.45
C ASN A 14 0.44 -11.09 -9.55
N VAL A 15 1.48 -10.67 -8.85
CA VAL A 15 2.17 -11.49 -7.85
C VAL A 15 1.64 -11.14 -6.47
N TYR A 16 1.17 -12.17 -5.75
CA TYR A 16 0.73 -12.08 -4.36
C TYR A 16 1.69 -12.86 -3.48
N VAL A 17 2.13 -12.28 -2.38
CA VAL A 17 3.09 -12.89 -1.46
C VAL A 17 2.52 -12.91 -0.06
N GLU A 18 2.50 -14.08 0.56
CA GLU A 18 2.21 -14.25 1.98
C GLU A 18 3.49 -14.42 2.78
N TYR A 19 3.63 -13.63 3.84
CA TYR A 19 4.85 -13.59 4.64
C TYR A 19 4.59 -13.31 6.11
N ILE A 20 5.59 -13.58 6.94
CA ILE A 20 5.71 -13.08 8.32
C ILE A 20 7.03 -12.34 8.44
N PRO A 21 7.05 -11.11 8.97
CA PRO A 21 8.29 -10.45 9.39
C PRO A 21 9.04 -11.31 10.41
N LEU A 22 10.35 -11.37 10.31
CA LEU A 22 11.17 -11.98 11.36
C LEU A 22 11.79 -10.90 12.23
N PRO A 23 12.15 -11.21 13.50
CA PRO A 23 12.82 -10.27 14.39
C PRO A 23 14.04 -9.63 13.72
N GLY A 24 14.18 -8.31 13.85
CA GLY A 24 15.23 -7.53 13.21
C GLY A 24 15.36 -6.15 13.84
N THR A 25 15.75 -5.16 13.05
CA THR A 25 15.93 -3.78 13.54
C THR A 25 14.62 -2.98 13.59
N GLY A 26 13.50 -3.55 13.13
CA GLY A 26 12.20 -2.88 13.03
C GLY A 26 12.06 -1.99 11.80
N GLU A 27 13.03 -2.02 10.91
CA GLU A 27 12.95 -1.32 9.63
C GLU A 27 12.09 -2.09 8.61
N ALA A 28 11.67 -1.41 7.54
CA ALA A 28 10.92 -2.04 6.47
C ALA A 28 11.73 -3.16 5.80
N ILE A 29 11.05 -4.23 5.43
CA ILE A 29 11.65 -5.36 4.75
C ILE A 29 11.71 -5.04 3.26
N GLU A 30 12.87 -5.19 2.64
CA GLU A 30 13.05 -4.90 1.23
C GLU A 30 13.49 -6.16 0.46
N ARG A 31 12.93 -6.31 -0.73
CA ARG A 31 13.25 -7.39 -1.68
C ARG A 31 13.38 -6.84 -3.08
N SER A 32 14.20 -7.49 -3.89
CA SER A 32 14.23 -7.33 -5.34
C SER A 32 13.55 -8.52 -6.01
N LEU A 33 12.77 -8.28 -7.05
CA LEU A 33 12.14 -9.34 -7.84
C LEU A 33 12.77 -9.43 -9.22
N LEU A 34 13.14 -10.65 -9.58
CA LEU A 34 13.58 -11.02 -10.93
C LEU A 34 12.60 -12.04 -11.53
N LEU A 35 12.28 -11.85 -12.78
CA LEU A 35 11.58 -12.83 -13.63
C LEU A 35 12.54 -13.27 -14.71
N ASP A 36 12.81 -14.57 -14.78
CA ASP A 36 13.76 -15.17 -15.71
C ASP A 36 15.16 -14.54 -15.69
N GLY A 37 15.56 -14.06 -14.50
CA GLY A 37 16.88 -13.45 -14.25
C GLY A 37 16.93 -11.93 -14.46
N GLU A 38 15.87 -11.30 -14.92
CA GLU A 38 15.82 -9.86 -15.16
C GLU A 38 14.74 -9.17 -14.32
N SER A 39 14.97 -7.90 -13.95
CA SER A 39 13.94 -7.10 -13.25
C SER A 39 12.93 -6.55 -14.26
N PRO A 40 11.63 -6.96 -14.21
CA PRO A 40 10.63 -6.52 -15.18
C PRO A 40 10.38 -5.00 -15.15
N TYR A 41 10.48 -4.41 -13.97
CA TYR A 41 10.29 -2.98 -13.75
C TYR A 41 11.32 -2.45 -12.76
N LYS A 42 11.83 -1.26 -12.99
CA LYS A 42 12.78 -0.60 -12.07
C LYS A 42 12.27 -0.51 -10.63
N GLY A 43 10.95 -0.39 -10.44
CA GLY A 43 10.35 -0.38 -9.11
C GLY A 43 10.37 -1.73 -8.38
N MET A 44 10.60 -2.84 -9.10
CA MET A 44 10.72 -4.16 -8.51
C MET A 44 12.10 -4.48 -7.97
N GLU A 45 13.08 -3.63 -8.22
CA GLU A 45 14.39 -3.70 -7.57
C GLU A 45 14.31 -3.37 -6.07
N GLN A 46 13.23 -2.68 -5.64
CA GLN A 46 13.00 -2.29 -4.25
C GLN A 46 11.51 -2.43 -3.88
N LEU A 47 11.08 -3.65 -3.64
CA LEU A 47 9.76 -3.97 -3.10
C LEU A 47 9.79 -3.86 -1.59
N VAL A 48 8.80 -3.19 -1.01
CA VAL A 48 8.72 -2.97 0.44
C VAL A 48 7.59 -3.80 1.04
N PHE A 49 7.93 -4.60 2.04
CA PHE A 49 7.01 -5.39 2.85
C PHE A 49 6.90 -4.77 4.23
N GLN A 50 5.69 -4.51 4.67
CA GLN A 50 5.41 -3.79 5.90
C GLN A 50 5.55 -4.68 7.13
N ARG A 51 5.86 -4.06 8.27
CA ARG A 51 5.80 -4.66 9.61
C ARG A 51 4.57 -4.12 10.33
N SER A 52 3.95 -4.95 11.14
CA SER A 52 2.81 -4.57 11.97
C SER A 52 3.27 -4.22 13.37
N PHE A 53 2.69 -3.16 13.94
CA PHE A 53 2.97 -2.73 15.30
C PHE A 53 1.64 -2.50 16.02
N ASP A 54 1.56 -2.94 17.26
CA ASP A 54 0.40 -2.74 18.13
C ASP A 54 0.79 -2.10 19.45
N ASN A 55 -0.16 -1.46 20.09
CA ASN A 55 0.02 -0.83 21.38
C ASN A 55 -0.04 -1.86 22.50
N THR A 56 1.03 -2.00 23.27
CA THR A 56 1.10 -2.97 24.38
C THR A 56 0.30 -2.57 25.61
N SER A 57 -0.17 -1.33 25.69
CA SER A 57 -0.89 -0.80 26.86
C SER A 57 -2.37 -1.24 26.94
N GLY A 58 -2.86 -2.01 25.97
CA GLY A 58 -4.28 -2.35 25.88
C GLY A 58 -5.14 -1.11 25.67
N GLU A 59 -6.37 -1.11 26.21
CA GLU A 59 -7.30 0.02 26.11
C GLU A 59 -6.97 1.15 27.11
N GLU A 60 -6.18 0.88 28.14
CA GLU A 60 -5.82 1.87 29.16
C GLU A 60 -4.56 2.64 28.76
N ILE A 61 -4.69 3.96 28.66
CA ILE A 61 -3.55 4.85 28.47
C ILE A 61 -2.82 4.97 29.79
N PRO A 62 -1.52 4.57 29.89
CA PRO A 62 -0.79 4.69 31.13
C PRO A 62 -0.60 6.15 31.54
N MET A 63 -0.85 6.45 32.80
CA MET A 63 -0.75 7.80 33.37
C MET A 63 0.48 7.90 34.28
N LYS A 64 1.18 9.03 34.19
CA LYS A 64 2.21 9.40 35.15
C LYS A 64 1.84 10.75 35.78
N GLY A 65 1.25 10.70 36.96
CA GLY A 65 0.61 11.88 37.55
C GLY A 65 -0.62 12.29 36.75
N ASN A 66 -0.66 13.51 36.22
CA ASN A 66 -1.73 14.02 35.35
C ASN A 66 -1.39 13.97 33.86
N GLU A 67 -0.26 13.35 33.48
CA GLU A 67 0.18 13.27 32.09
C GLU A 67 -0.11 11.89 31.52
N GLU A 68 -0.72 11.85 30.35
CA GLU A 68 -0.87 10.63 29.54
C GLU A 68 0.50 10.25 28.96
N ILE A 69 0.92 9.01 29.19
CA ILE A 69 2.14 8.48 28.59
C ILE A 69 1.74 7.82 27.27
N ARG A 70 2.38 8.22 26.17
CA ARG A 70 2.16 7.59 24.88
C ARG A 70 2.43 6.08 24.97
N PRO A 71 1.46 5.23 24.57
CA PRO A 71 1.65 3.77 24.57
C PRO A 71 2.88 3.38 23.75
N ARG A 72 3.60 2.39 24.24
CA ARG A 72 4.74 1.83 23.51
C ARG A 72 4.22 0.86 22.45
N ALA A 73 4.56 1.13 21.19
CA ALA A 73 4.29 0.19 20.12
C ALA A 73 5.26 -1.01 20.20
N THR A 74 4.70 -2.22 20.07
CA THR A 74 5.48 -3.46 19.99
C THR A 74 5.20 -4.11 18.66
N GLU A 75 6.25 -4.63 18.03
CA GLU A 75 6.12 -5.34 16.77
C GLU A 75 5.34 -6.63 16.95
N VAL A 76 4.38 -6.88 16.05
CA VAL A 76 3.55 -8.07 16.02
C VAL A 76 3.97 -8.93 14.83
N PHE A 77 4.32 -10.18 15.11
CA PHE A 77 4.75 -11.14 14.11
C PHE A 77 3.57 -11.99 13.66
N GLU A 78 2.81 -11.46 12.71
CA GLU A 78 1.64 -12.12 12.15
C GLU A 78 1.74 -12.31 10.63
N ARG A 79 1.01 -13.31 10.13
CA ARG A 79 0.97 -13.61 8.71
C ARG A 79 0.21 -12.53 7.96
N SER A 80 0.86 -11.94 7.00
CA SER A 80 0.34 -10.87 6.14
C SER A 80 0.44 -11.28 4.68
N GLY A 81 -0.49 -10.79 3.87
CA GLY A 81 -0.50 -11.02 2.43
C GLY A 81 -0.54 -9.70 1.66
N VAL A 82 0.24 -9.60 0.60
CA VAL A 82 0.33 -8.37 -0.20
C VAL A 82 0.50 -8.66 -1.68
N TYR A 83 -0.21 -7.90 -2.51
CA TYR A 83 0.12 -7.81 -3.93
C TYR A 83 1.33 -6.91 -4.12
N LEU A 84 2.29 -7.35 -4.93
CA LEU A 84 3.46 -6.54 -5.23
C LEU A 84 3.05 -5.27 -5.97
N SER A 85 3.40 -4.13 -5.43
CA SER A 85 3.02 -2.81 -5.93
C SER A 85 4.17 -1.82 -5.79
N ASP A 86 4.04 -0.66 -6.43
CA ASP A 86 5.04 0.40 -6.31
C ASP A 86 5.20 0.85 -4.84
N SER A 87 6.39 0.65 -4.28
CA SER A 87 6.73 1.05 -2.91
C SER A 87 6.56 2.56 -2.67
N LYS A 88 6.69 3.36 -3.72
CA LYS A 88 6.51 4.82 -3.68
C LYS A 88 5.06 5.27 -3.90
N LYS A 89 4.13 4.30 -4.04
CA LYS A 89 2.69 4.58 -4.22
C LYS A 89 2.35 5.50 -5.40
N ARG A 90 3.17 5.51 -6.47
CA ARG A 90 2.90 6.25 -7.71
C ARG A 90 1.78 5.64 -8.53
N SER A 91 1.52 4.33 -8.33
CA SER A 91 0.38 3.61 -8.89
C SER A 91 -0.48 3.05 -7.76
N ALA A 92 -1.79 3.12 -7.92
CA ALA A 92 -2.74 2.51 -6.99
C ALA A 92 -2.93 1.01 -7.26
N THR A 93 -2.54 0.54 -8.44
CA THR A 93 -2.70 -0.86 -8.86
C THR A 93 -1.43 -1.67 -8.59
N PRO A 94 -1.55 -2.97 -8.32
CA PRO A 94 -0.42 -3.88 -8.28
C PRO A 94 0.37 -3.89 -9.60
N TYR A 95 1.62 -4.30 -9.54
CA TYR A 95 2.40 -4.59 -10.73
C TYR A 95 1.77 -5.73 -11.53
N VAL A 96 1.77 -5.58 -12.84
CA VAL A 96 1.26 -6.57 -13.79
C VAL A 96 2.43 -7.11 -14.59
N LEU A 97 2.66 -8.42 -14.54
CA LEU A 97 3.69 -9.12 -15.30
C LEU A 97 3.04 -9.83 -16.48
N TYR A 98 3.61 -9.70 -17.67
CA TYR A 98 3.27 -10.56 -18.78
C TYR A 98 4.09 -11.84 -18.69
N LEU A 99 3.42 -12.99 -18.72
CA LEU A 99 4.04 -14.31 -18.80
C LEU A 99 3.64 -14.95 -20.13
N SER A 100 4.62 -15.46 -20.86
CA SER A 100 4.36 -16.34 -22.01
C SER A 100 3.95 -17.72 -21.53
N GLN A 101 3.41 -18.54 -22.40
CA GLN A 101 3.25 -19.97 -22.11
C GLN A 101 4.62 -20.64 -22.00
N GLY A 102 4.81 -21.47 -20.97
CA GLY A 102 6.06 -22.21 -20.75
C GLY A 102 6.63 -22.04 -19.36
N SER A 103 7.88 -22.43 -19.21
CA SER A 103 8.60 -22.41 -17.93
C SER A 103 9.15 -21.04 -17.62
N HIS A 104 8.91 -20.56 -16.41
CA HIS A 104 9.42 -19.29 -15.89
C HIS A 104 10.05 -19.49 -14.51
N THR A 105 10.96 -18.60 -14.17
CA THR A 105 11.59 -18.57 -12.84
C THR A 105 11.39 -17.22 -12.19
N LEU A 106 10.72 -17.20 -11.05
CA LEU A 106 10.55 -16.00 -10.23
C LEU A 106 11.52 -16.05 -9.06
N THR A 107 12.31 -15.00 -8.88
CA THR A 107 13.29 -14.91 -7.81
C THR A 107 13.02 -13.69 -6.94
N LEU A 108 12.93 -13.89 -5.63
CA LEU A 108 12.93 -12.81 -4.63
C LEU A 108 14.29 -12.80 -3.91
N GLU A 109 15.05 -11.74 -4.15
CA GLU A 109 16.35 -11.52 -3.52
C GLU A 109 16.22 -10.65 -2.26
N PRO A 110 16.92 -11.01 -1.18
CA PRO A 110 16.91 -10.19 0.03
C PRO A 110 17.74 -8.92 -0.19
N VAL A 111 17.16 -7.76 0.13
CA VAL A 111 17.84 -6.46 0.13
C VAL A 111 18.03 -5.98 1.55
N LYS A 112 16.94 -6.01 2.37
CA LYS A 112 16.98 -5.52 3.75
C LYS A 112 16.03 -6.31 4.63
N GLU A 113 16.42 -6.53 5.89
CA GLU A 113 15.65 -7.24 6.91
C GLU A 113 15.22 -8.66 6.51
N SER A 114 14.72 -9.41 7.46
CA SER A 114 14.37 -10.83 7.27
C SER A 114 12.86 -11.04 7.29
N MET A 115 12.37 -11.95 6.46
CA MET A 115 11.00 -12.45 6.47
C MET A 115 10.96 -13.93 6.13
N GLN A 116 9.95 -14.62 6.62
CA GLN A 116 9.57 -15.95 6.15
C GLN A 116 8.45 -15.83 5.13
N ILE A 117 8.64 -16.48 3.98
CA ILE A 117 7.64 -16.53 2.90
C ILE A 117 6.87 -17.83 3.03
N PHE A 118 5.54 -17.77 3.03
CA PHE A 118 4.64 -18.94 3.08
C PHE A 118 4.12 -19.31 1.70
N ALA A 119 3.77 -18.34 0.90
CA ALA A 119 3.25 -18.55 -0.44
C ALA A 119 3.66 -17.41 -1.37
N VAL A 120 3.84 -17.76 -2.63
CA VAL A 120 3.92 -16.83 -3.75
C VAL A 120 2.92 -17.31 -4.78
N GLU A 121 1.93 -16.49 -5.09
CA GLU A 121 0.85 -16.84 -6.00
C GLU A 121 0.84 -15.89 -7.20
N LEU A 122 0.66 -16.45 -8.37
CA LEU A 122 0.41 -15.72 -9.60
C LEU A 122 -1.10 -15.73 -9.84
N LYS A 123 -1.71 -14.55 -9.81
CA LYS A 123 -3.15 -14.38 -10.03
C LYS A 123 -3.37 -13.62 -11.33
N ALA A 124 -4.26 -14.11 -12.18
CA ALA A 124 -4.62 -13.39 -13.39
C ALA A 124 -4.95 -11.93 -13.06
N ALA A 125 -4.32 -10.99 -13.77
CA ALA A 125 -4.61 -9.58 -13.58
C ALA A 125 -6.04 -9.27 -14.05
N PRO A 126 -6.77 -8.37 -13.35
CA PRO A 126 -8.09 -7.97 -13.80
C PRO A 126 -8.03 -7.39 -15.21
N GLU A 127 -8.93 -7.81 -16.05
CA GLU A 127 -9.07 -7.26 -17.39
C GLU A 127 -9.55 -5.80 -17.29
N ILE A 128 -8.82 -4.91 -17.93
CA ILE A 128 -9.19 -3.49 -18.00
C ILE A 128 -10.15 -3.35 -19.19
N GLN A 129 -11.42 -3.07 -18.91
CA GLN A 129 -12.40 -2.81 -19.95
C GLN A 129 -11.99 -1.57 -20.78
N PRO A 130 -12.08 -1.66 -22.13
CA PRO A 130 -11.90 -0.49 -22.97
C PRO A 130 -12.85 0.65 -22.56
N TYR A 131 -12.41 1.89 -22.67
CA TYR A 131 -13.21 3.05 -22.26
C TYR A 131 -14.60 3.08 -22.90
N ALA A 132 -14.71 2.69 -24.17
CA ALA A 132 -15.97 2.59 -24.91
C ALA A 132 -16.98 1.61 -24.27
N GLU A 133 -16.50 0.56 -23.59
CA GLU A 133 -17.35 -0.44 -22.94
C GLU A 133 -17.81 -0.01 -21.53
N THR A 134 -17.22 1.02 -20.97
CA THR A 134 -17.58 1.53 -19.63
C THR A 134 -18.90 2.29 -19.61
N GLY A 135 -19.47 2.64 -20.77
CA GLY A 135 -20.66 3.48 -20.90
C GLY A 135 -20.46 4.92 -20.42
N LEU A 136 -19.21 5.32 -20.16
CA LEU A 136 -18.91 6.69 -19.73
C LEU A 136 -19.03 7.69 -20.87
N ASP A 137 -18.88 7.26 -22.12
CA ASP A 137 -19.08 8.09 -23.32
C ASP A 137 -20.53 8.53 -23.50
N GLU A 138 -21.47 7.73 -22.99
CA GLU A 138 -22.92 8.01 -23.09
C GLU A 138 -23.39 8.99 -22.00
N LYS A 139 -22.57 9.22 -20.98
CA LYS A 139 -22.91 10.16 -19.91
C LYS A 139 -22.73 11.61 -20.38
N PRO A 140 -23.70 12.48 -20.12
CA PRO A 140 -23.57 13.88 -20.49
C PRO A 140 -22.36 14.49 -19.79
N ARG A 141 -21.49 15.12 -20.58
CA ARG A 141 -20.35 15.87 -20.02
C ARG A 141 -20.86 17.18 -19.42
N TYR A 142 -20.32 17.52 -18.26
CA TYR A 142 -20.59 18.83 -17.68
C TYR A 142 -19.98 19.91 -18.56
N THR A 143 -20.83 20.85 -19.01
CA THR A 143 -20.44 21.96 -19.90
C THR A 143 -20.69 23.33 -19.25
N GLY A 144 -21.04 23.36 -17.97
CA GLY A 144 -21.30 24.60 -17.21
C GLY A 144 -20.02 25.27 -16.70
N GLU A 145 -20.23 26.32 -15.91
CA GLU A 145 -19.15 27.01 -15.22
C GLU A 145 -18.39 26.05 -14.26
N PRO A 146 -17.10 26.27 -14.03
CA PRO A 146 -16.33 25.44 -13.10
C PRO A 146 -16.99 25.37 -11.72
N LEU A 147 -17.21 24.13 -11.22
CA LEU A 147 -17.71 23.93 -9.88
C LEU A 147 -16.57 24.12 -8.88
N THR A 148 -16.62 25.19 -8.12
CA THR A 148 -15.62 25.51 -7.10
C THR A 148 -16.18 25.23 -5.72
N TYR A 149 -15.56 24.29 -5.00
CA TYR A 149 -15.88 23.99 -3.60
C TYR A 149 -14.73 24.46 -2.73
N GLN A 150 -15.03 25.31 -1.77
CA GLN A 150 -14.07 25.69 -0.74
C GLN A 150 -14.07 24.61 0.33
N ALA A 151 -12.97 23.88 0.49
CA ALA A 151 -12.87 22.74 1.41
C ALA A 151 -13.13 23.13 2.88
N GLU A 152 -12.87 24.38 3.23
CA GLU A 152 -13.13 24.97 4.55
C GLU A 152 -14.62 25.26 4.83
N ARG A 153 -15.49 25.19 3.82
CA ARG A 153 -16.94 25.49 3.92
C ARG A 153 -17.83 24.29 3.67
N ILE A 154 -17.37 23.10 4.01
CA ILE A 154 -18.20 21.90 3.86
C ILE A 154 -19.26 21.87 4.97
N ASP A 155 -20.51 22.14 4.61
CA ASP A 155 -21.67 21.98 5.48
C ASP A 155 -21.96 20.48 5.66
N GLY A 156 -21.97 20.01 6.91
CA GLY A 156 -22.35 18.64 7.26
C GLY A 156 -21.21 17.64 7.50
N GLY A 157 -19.96 18.04 7.40
CA GLY A 157 -18.82 17.25 7.87
C GLY A 157 -18.60 17.36 9.37
N THR A 158 -18.08 16.35 10.02
CA THR A 158 -17.55 16.48 11.38
C THR A 158 -16.43 17.51 11.35
N LYS A 159 -16.59 18.62 12.04
CA LYS A 159 -15.67 19.77 12.08
C LYS A 159 -14.19 19.42 12.37
N ALA A 160 -13.95 18.20 12.84
CA ALA A 160 -12.60 17.72 13.19
C ALA A 160 -11.71 17.31 12.00
N VAL A 161 -12.28 17.02 10.81
CA VAL A 161 -11.53 16.36 9.72
C VAL A 161 -11.09 17.29 8.60
N LEU A 162 -11.65 18.52 8.51
CA LEU A 162 -11.47 19.39 7.34
C LEU A 162 -11.02 20.83 7.64
N LYS A 163 -10.47 21.08 8.82
CA LYS A 163 -9.85 22.39 9.07
C LYS A 163 -8.51 22.47 8.36
N SER A 164 -8.35 23.46 7.50
CA SER A 164 -7.03 23.79 6.97
C SER A 164 -6.08 24.17 8.12
N ALA A 165 -4.78 23.97 7.94
CA ALA A 165 -3.78 24.41 8.93
C ALA A 165 -3.87 25.91 9.23
N GLN A 166 -4.39 26.70 8.30
CA GLN A 166 -4.62 28.13 8.44
C GLN A 166 -5.80 28.43 9.36
N SER A 167 -6.92 27.69 9.27
CA SER A 167 -8.09 27.90 10.14
C SER A 167 -7.81 27.47 11.58
N ILE A 168 -7.01 26.44 11.79
CA ILE A 168 -6.55 26.02 13.13
C ILE A 168 -5.68 27.13 13.75
N ARG A 169 -4.78 27.74 12.98
CA ARG A 169 -3.91 28.82 13.43
C ARG A 169 -4.70 30.06 13.83
N ASN A 170 -5.71 30.44 13.03
CA ASN A 170 -6.59 31.59 13.34
C ASN A 170 -7.45 31.35 14.59
N GLU A 171 -7.90 30.12 14.87
CA GLU A 171 -8.63 29.82 16.10
C GLU A 171 -7.72 29.89 17.35
N VAL A 172 -6.47 29.47 17.25
CA VAL A 172 -5.49 29.59 18.35
C VAL A 172 -5.18 31.08 18.63
N ASP A 173 -4.99 31.87 17.59
CA ASP A 173 -4.73 33.32 17.72
C ASP A 173 -5.92 34.10 18.33
N GLN A 174 -7.16 33.65 18.10
CA GLN A 174 -8.37 34.26 18.68
C GLN A 174 -8.65 33.80 20.11
N SER A 175 -8.06 32.67 20.56
CA SER A 175 -8.24 32.15 21.91
C SER A 175 -7.16 32.58 22.90
N SER A 176 -6.17 33.36 22.45
CA SER A 176 -5.16 33.94 23.34
C SER A 176 -5.72 35.23 23.98
N PRO A 177 -5.68 35.37 25.33
CA PRO A 177 -6.14 36.54 26.03
C PRO A 177 -5.26 37.76 25.77
#